data_43a16584912c3f1667c49acbc607bfe8
#
_entry.id   43a16584912c3f1667c49acbc607bfe8
#
_cell.length_a   1.000
_cell.length_b   1.000
_cell.length_c   1.000
_cell.angle_alpha   90.00
_cell.angle_beta   90.00
_cell.angle_gamma   90.00
#
_symmetry.space_group_name_H-M   'P 1'
#
loop_
_entity.id
_entity.type
_entity.pdbx_description
1 polymer ?
#
loop_
_entity_poly.entity_id
_entity_poly.type
_entity_poly.pdbx_seq_one_letter_code
_entity_poly.pdbx_strand_id
1 'polypeptide(L)'
;MGKEWINTKETGQLYIEKILVTFDVPILFVCTDYENRKYLCLNADEDDKKYVIARTDNQNLIKMLTNMISMESVFRTSKDDNVIIAEYDDESESIITTVDDSSHISKDFLPEVGAYFELSNKMILDYIEYLKRQIIKVTTEDFWKMTYKIEQNNCSLNFDIVDEYTKNLKLMFAANPKDNYLYDIKNDSKMVA
;
A
#
# COMPACT_ATOMS: atom_id res chain seq x y z
N MET A 1 -9.88 10.81 -7.85
CA MET A 1 -10.61 9.82 -7.05
C MET A 1 -10.84 8.62 -7.95
N GLY A 2 -10.58 7.40 -7.48
CA GLY A 2 -10.76 6.18 -8.26
C GLY A 2 -12.23 5.88 -8.56
N LYS A 3 -12.49 4.82 -9.34
CA LYS A 3 -13.85 4.33 -9.61
C LYS A 3 -14.38 3.66 -8.34
N GLU A 4 -15.59 3.99 -7.91
CA GLU A 4 -16.29 3.27 -6.84
C GLU A 4 -16.37 1.78 -7.18
N TRP A 5 -16.13 0.93 -6.18
CA TRP A 5 -16.15 -0.50 -6.36
C TRP A 5 -17.11 -1.18 -5.40
N ILE A 6 -16.78 -1.25 -4.10
CA ILE A 6 -17.54 -1.98 -3.11
C ILE A 6 -17.70 -1.14 -1.84
N ASN A 7 -18.83 -1.28 -1.17
CA ASN A 7 -19.07 -0.71 0.15
C ASN A 7 -19.36 -1.83 1.14
N THR A 8 -18.49 -2.00 2.14
CA THR A 8 -18.66 -3.00 3.18
C THR A 8 -18.77 -2.34 4.55
N LYS A 9 -19.34 -3.08 5.51
CA LYS A 9 -19.44 -2.59 6.89
C LYS A 9 -18.05 -2.40 7.53
N GLU A 10 -17.08 -3.21 7.11
CA GLU A 10 -15.73 -3.27 7.69
C GLU A 10 -14.82 -2.18 7.14
N THR A 11 -14.94 -1.86 5.85
CA THR A 11 -14.05 -0.88 5.19
C THR A 11 -14.74 0.44 4.86
N GLY A 12 -16.07 0.47 4.81
CA GLY A 12 -16.81 1.52 4.13
C GLY A 12 -16.65 1.45 2.61
N GLN A 13 -16.80 2.56 1.93
CA GLN A 13 -16.67 2.65 0.48
C GLN A 13 -15.22 2.52 0.04
N LEU A 14 -14.94 1.54 -0.83
CA LEU A 14 -13.66 1.36 -1.49
C LEU A 14 -13.70 1.84 -2.93
N TYR A 15 -12.59 2.42 -3.37
CA TYR A 15 -12.36 2.96 -4.70
C TYR A 15 -11.18 2.25 -5.35
N ILE A 16 -11.34 1.76 -6.58
CA ILE A 16 -10.22 1.16 -7.32
C ILE A 16 -9.19 2.25 -7.63
N GLU A 17 -7.99 2.09 -7.10
CA GLU A 17 -6.86 2.96 -7.38
C GLU A 17 -6.04 2.44 -8.57
N LYS A 18 -5.74 1.14 -8.56
CA LYS A 18 -4.89 0.53 -9.59
C LYS A 18 -5.23 -0.93 -9.83
N ILE A 19 -5.48 -1.29 -11.06
CA ILE A 19 -5.57 -2.69 -11.49
C ILE A 19 -4.15 -3.17 -11.80
N LEU A 20 -3.73 -4.26 -11.16
CA LEU A 20 -2.41 -4.88 -11.29
C LEU A 20 -2.44 -6.05 -12.26
N VAL A 21 -3.46 -6.89 -12.17
CA VAL A 21 -3.70 -8.04 -13.05
C VAL A 21 -5.15 -8.00 -13.50
N THR A 22 -5.36 -8.18 -14.79
CA THR A 22 -6.68 -8.31 -15.40
C THR A 22 -6.68 -9.49 -16.36
N PHE A 23 -7.79 -10.19 -16.40
CA PHE A 23 -8.17 -11.11 -17.47
C PHE A 23 -9.45 -10.53 -18.06
N ASP A 24 -10.55 -11.07 -18.15
CA ASP A 24 -11.79 -10.38 -18.58
C ASP A 24 -12.30 -9.37 -17.54
N VAL A 25 -12.00 -9.65 -16.27
CA VAL A 25 -12.30 -8.81 -15.11
C VAL A 25 -11.02 -8.50 -14.33
N PRO A 26 -11.01 -7.49 -13.44
CA PRO A 26 -9.90 -7.27 -12.53
C PRO A 26 -9.70 -8.46 -11.59
N ILE A 27 -8.52 -9.08 -11.65
CA ILE A 27 -8.15 -10.23 -10.79
C ILE A 27 -7.42 -9.76 -9.54
N LEU A 28 -6.37 -8.93 -9.71
CA LEU A 28 -5.60 -8.38 -8.59
C LEU A 28 -5.55 -6.86 -8.76
N PHE A 29 -5.94 -6.13 -7.75
CA PHE A 29 -6.01 -4.68 -7.81
C PHE A 29 -5.87 -4.05 -6.43
N VAL A 30 -5.52 -2.77 -6.42
CA VAL A 30 -5.39 -1.97 -5.20
C VAL A 30 -6.59 -1.04 -5.11
N CYS A 31 -7.19 -1.01 -3.92
CA CYS A 31 -8.21 -0.05 -3.56
C CYS A 31 -7.74 0.92 -2.48
N THR A 32 -8.44 2.05 -2.38
CA THR A 32 -8.32 3.00 -1.29
C THR A 32 -9.70 3.33 -0.75
N ASP A 33 -9.77 3.64 0.54
CA ASP A 33 -10.92 4.30 1.13
C ASP A 33 -10.75 5.83 1.14
N TYR A 34 -11.70 6.53 1.74
CA TYR A 34 -11.67 7.99 1.84
C TYR A 34 -10.56 8.52 2.78
N GLU A 35 -9.99 7.66 3.64
CA GLU A 35 -8.84 7.98 4.49
C GLU A 35 -7.50 7.68 3.81
N ASN A 36 -7.51 7.28 2.53
CA ASN A 36 -6.35 6.83 1.75
C ASN A 36 -5.66 5.59 2.31
N ARG A 37 -6.35 4.78 3.15
CA ARG A 37 -5.85 3.47 3.54
C ARG A 37 -5.85 2.56 2.33
N LYS A 38 -4.82 1.72 2.20
CA LYS A 38 -4.63 0.83 1.05
C LYS A 38 -5.15 -0.57 1.34
N TYR A 39 -5.77 -1.15 0.34
CA TYR A 39 -6.27 -2.51 0.37
C TYR A 39 -5.83 -3.24 -0.90
N LEU A 40 -5.23 -4.43 -0.73
CA LEU A 40 -4.99 -5.34 -1.84
C LEU A 40 -6.21 -6.25 -1.98
N CYS A 41 -6.76 -6.30 -3.18
CA CYS A 41 -7.99 -7.02 -3.48
C CYS A 41 -7.70 -8.08 -4.54
N LEU A 42 -8.15 -9.30 -4.28
CA LEU A 42 -8.04 -10.45 -5.19
C LEU A 42 -9.45 -10.96 -5.51
N ASN A 43 -9.75 -11.13 -6.79
CA ASN A 43 -10.88 -11.94 -7.23
C ASN A 43 -10.45 -13.42 -7.09
N ALA A 44 -10.92 -14.08 -6.04
CA ALA A 44 -10.54 -15.44 -5.69
C ALA A 44 -11.40 -16.49 -6.41
N ASP A 45 -12.61 -16.11 -6.81
CA ASP A 45 -13.52 -16.95 -7.59
C ASP A 45 -14.34 -16.04 -8.49
N GLU A 46 -14.16 -16.20 -9.81
CA GLU A 46 -14.82 -15.37 -10.80
C GLU A 46 -16.31 -15.77 -10.96
N ASP A 47 -16.59 -17.05 -10.86
CA ASP A 47 -17.96 -17.59 -11.01
C ASP A 47 -18.83 -17.18 -9.83
N ASP A 48 -18.30 -17.29 -8.61
CA ASP A 48 -18.98 -16.92 -7.36
C ASP A 48 -18.81 -15.44 -6.98
N LYS A 49 -18.13 -14.63 -7.84
CA LYS A 49 -17.84 -13.21 -7.57
C LYS A 49 -17.31 -12.98 -6.16
N LYS A 50 -16.35 -13.82 -5.76
CA LYS A 50 -15.76 -13.83 -4.43
C LYS A 50 -14.44 -13.09 -4.41
N TYR A 51 -14.30 -12.14 -3.50
CA TYR A 51 -13.14 -11.29 -3.36
C TYR A 51 -12.50 -11.42 -1.99
N VAL A 52 -11.17 -11.48 -1.95
CA VAL A 52 -10.39 -11.38 -0.72
C VAL A 52 -9.78 -9.98 -0.64
N ILE A 53 -10.00 -9.29 0.46
CA ILE A 53 -9.60 -7.91 0.69
C ILE A 53 -8.69 -7.87 1.91
N ALA A 54 -7.42 -7.49 1.73
CA ALA A 54 -6.44 -7.36 2.79
C ALA A 54 -5.99 -5.91 2.94
N ARG A 55 -6.02 -5.38 4.16
CA ARG A 55 -5.46 -4.06 4.43
C ARG A 55 -3.93 -4.11 4.35
N THR A 56 -3.35 -3.15 3.65
CA THR A 56 -1.90 -3.08 3.42
C THR A 56 -1.40 -1.63 3.49
N ASP A 57 -0.16 -1.38 3.12
CA ASP A 57 0.40 -0.04 2.98
C ASP A 57 1.30 0.08 1.74
N ASN A 58 1.73 1.31 1.45
CA ASN A 58 2.57 1.60 0.30
C ASN A 58 3.89 0.82 0.32
N GLN A 59 4.47 0.56 1.50
CA GLN A 59 5.75 -0.16 1.63
C GLN A 59 5.59 -1.64 1.27
N ASN A 60 4.55 -2.30 1.78
CA ASN A 60 4.26 -3.69 1.46
C ASN A 60 3.87 -3.86 -0.01
N LEU A 61 3.11 -2.92 -0.58
CA LEU A 61 2.81 -2.90 -2.00
C LEU A 61 4.09 -2.79 -2.85
N ILE A 62 5.02 -1.87 -2.51
CA ILE A 62 6.30 -1.75 -3.22
C ILE A 62 7.10 -3.05 -3.10
N LYS A 63 7.22 -3.65 -1.92
CA LYS A 63 7.93 -4.92 -1.73
C LYS A 63 7.33 -6.04 -2.59
N MET A 64 6.01 -6.14 -2.64
CA MET A 64 5.31 -7.11 -3.48
C MET A 64 5.57 -6.84 -4.98
N LEU A 65 5.39 -5.62 -5.43
CA LEU A 65 5.58 -5.24 -6.83
C LEU A 65 7.03 -5.33 -7.31
N THR A 66 8.00 -5.28 -6.38
CA THR A 66 9.44 -5.51 -6.65
C THR A 66 9.89 -6.94 -6.38
N ASN A 67 8.95 -7.85 -6.13
CA ASN A 67 9.20 -9.27 -5.86
C ASN A 67 10.09 -9.53 -4.62
N MET A 68 10.14 -8.62 -3.67
CA MET A 68 10.81 -8.82 -2.37
C MET A 68 9.98 -9.71 -1.42
N ILE A 69 8.66 -9.69 -1.58
CA ILE A 69 7.71 -10.59 -0.92
C ILE A 69 6.73 -11.13 -1.95
N SER A 70 6.16 -12.31 -1.72
CA SER A 70 5.15 -12.89 -2.60
C SER A 70 3.81 -12.17 -2.48
N MET A 71 2.95 -12.29 -3.50
CA MET A 71 1.58 -11.76 -3.45
C MET A 71 0.80 -12.36 -2.27
N GLU A 72 0.91 -13.69 -2.05
CA GLU A 72 0.30 -14.38 -0.92
C GLU A 72 0.69 -13.76 0.43
N SER A 73 1.97 -13.40 0.60
CA SER A 73 2.46 -12.82 1.85
C SER A 73 1.73 -11.54 2.25
N VAL A 74 1.30 -10.72 1.30
CA VAL A 74 0.57 -9.48 1.61
C VAL A 74 -0.79 -9.78 2.25
N PHE A 75 -1.49 -10.81 1.77
CA PHE A 75 -2.77 -11.22 2.35
C PHE A 75 -2.58 -11.83 3.74
N ARG A 76 -1.54 -12.67 3.93
CA ARG A 76 -1.25 -13.33 5.22
C ARG A 76 -0.70 -12.39 6.29
N THR A 77 -0.17 -11.23 5.89
CA THR A 77 0.36 -10.20 6.79
C THR A 77 -0.44 -8.91 6.70
N SER A 78 -1.77 -9.04 6.61
CA SER A 78 -2.68 -7.90 6.62
C SER A 78 -2.44 -7.02 7.84
N LYS A 79 -2.53 -5.70 7.68
CA LYS A 79 -2.31 -4.72 8.75
C LYS A 79 -3.26 -4.86 9.94
N ASP A 80 -4.42 -5.45 9.73
CA ASP A 80 -5.43 -5.64 10.75
C ASP A 80 -5.46 -7.09 11.28
N ASP A 81 -4.45 -7.92 10.92
CA ASP A 81 -4.35 -9.35 11.23
C ASP A 81 -5.54 -10.18 10.71
N ASN A 82 -6.36 -9.58 9.87
CA ASN A 82 -7.52 -10.22 9.24
C ASN A 82 -7.65 -9.84 7.78
N VAL A 83 -8.48 -10.58 7.06
CA VAL A 83 -8.93 -10.30 5.71
C VAL A 83 -10.45 -10.29 5.67
N ILE A 84 -11.00 -9.56 4.72
CA ILE A 84 -12.44 -9.54 4.46
C ILE A 84 -12.67 -10.38 3.21
N ILE A 85 -13.54 -11.35 3.31
CA ILE A 85 -14.05 -12.11 2.18
C ILE A 85 -15.40 -11.49 1.82
N ALA A 86 -15.50 -10.94 0.62
CA ALA A 86 -16.71 -10.34 0.10
C ALA A 86 -17.24 -11.21 -1.04
N GLU A 87 -18.49 -11.63 -0.95
CA GLU A 87 -19.15 -12.47 -1.93
C GLU A 87 -20.47 -11.80 -2.36
N TYR A 88 -20.73 -11.78 -3.67
CA TYR A 88 -21.98 -11.27 -4.18
C TYR A 88 -23.03 -12.35 -4.13
N ASP A 89 -24.10 -12.12 -3.38
CA ASP A 89 -25.25 -13.00 -3.31
C ASP A 89 -26.27 -12.59 -4.39
N ASP A 90 -26.43 -13.43 -5.40
CA ASP A 90 -27.35 -13.18 -6.52
C ASP A 90 -28.82 -13.22 -6.09
N GLU A 91 -29.16 -13.95 -4.98
CA GLU A 91 -30.56 -14.05 -4.49
C GLU A 91 -31.02 -12.77 -3.80
N SER A 92 -30.15 -12.19 -2.97
CA SER A 92 -30.44 -10.94 -2.23
C SER A 92 -29.97 -9.69 -2.97
N GLU A 93 -29.30 -9.83 -4.12
CA GLU A 93 -28.65 -8.74 -4.87
C GLU A 93 -27.74 -7.88 -3.96
N SER A 94 -27.09 -8.53 -2.98
CA SER A 94 -26.29 -7.85 -1.97
C SER A 94 -24.90 -8.46 -1.81
N ILE A 95 -24.02 -7.72 -1.16
CA ILE A 95 -22.68 -8.20 -0.83
C ILE A 95 -22.68 -8.71 0.60
N ILE A 96 -22.36 -9.98 0.76
CA ILE A 96 -22.13 -10.61 2.05
C ILE A 96 -20.65 -10.52 2.37
N THR A 97 -20.32 -10.08 3.59
CA THR A 97 -18.93 -10.02 4.04
C THR A 97 -18.71 -10.91 5.25
N THR A 98 -17.59 -11.62 5.25
CA THR A 98 -17.06 -12.36 6.39
C THR A 98 -15.65 -11.89 6.69
N VAL A 99 -15.29 -11.88 7.97
CA VAL A 99 -13.92 -11.54 8.40
C VAL A 99 -13.23 -12.82 8.84
N ASP A 100 -12.06 -13.08 8.31
CA ASP A 100 -11.25 -14.25 8.62
C ASP A 100 -9.85 -13.84 9.07
N ASP A 101 -9.19 -14.69 9.87
CA ASP A 101 -7.81 -14.47 10.29
C ASP A 101 -6.88 -14.61 9.08
N SER A 102 -6.07 -13.58 8.84
CA SER A 102 -5.18 -13.51 7.67
C SER A 102 -4.18 -14.68 7.63
N SER A 103 -3.77 -15.23 8.78
CA SER A 103 -2.85 -16.37 8.88
C SER A 103 -3.51 -17.70 8.53
N HIS A 104 -4.84 -17.82 8.70
CA HIS A 104 -5.62 -19.05 8.52
C HIS A 104 -6.43 -19.10 7.22
N ILE A 105 -6.43 -18.03 6.42
CA ILE A 105 -7.16 -18.01 5.14
C ILE A 105 -6.79 -19.22 4.26
N SER A 106 -7.81 -19.83 3.64
CA SER A 106 -7.58 -20.97 2.74
C SER A 106 -6.64 -20.61 1.60
N LYS A 107 -5.76 -21.54 1.24
CA LYS A 107 -4.86 -21.37 0.09
C LYS A 107 -5.60 -21.26 -1.23
N ASP A 108 -6.78 -21.83 -1.32
CA ASP A 108 -7.62 -21.81 -2.53
C ASP A 108 -8.10 -20.38 -2.87
N PHE A 109 -8.10 -19.48 -1.89
CA PHE A 109 -8.47 -18.08 -2.04
C PHE A 109 -7.27 -17.15 -2.20
N LEU A 110 -6.06 -17.67 -2.36
CA LEU A 110 -4.84 -16.88 -2.43
C LEU A 110 -4.08 -17.13 -3.75
N PRO A 111 -3.27 -16.17 -4.20
CA PRO A 111 -2.36 -16.42 -5.31
C PRO A 111 -1.45 -17.62 -5.02
N GLU A 112 -1.06 -18.36 -6.06
CA GLU A 112 -0.12 -19.46 -5.93
C GLU A 112 1.16 -19.02 -5.21
N VAL A 113 1.71 -19.94 -4.41
CA VAL A 113 2.98 -19.73 -3.73
C VAL A 113 4.07 -19.45 -4.77
N GLY A 114 4.74 -18.31 -4.65
CA GLY A 114 5.79 -17.91 -5.61
C GLY A 114 5.27 -17.20 -6.86
N ALA A 115 4.00 -16.80 -6.90
CA ALA A 115 3.52 -15.88 -7.93
C ALA A 115 4.19 -14.50 -7.78
N TYR A 116 4.81 -14.01 -8.87
CA TYR A 116 5.57 -12.76 -8.91
C TYR A 116 5.19 -11.91 -10.11
N PHE A 117 5.44 -10.60 -10.02
CA PHE A 117 5.24 -9.67 -11.11
C PHE A 117 6.39 -9.70 -12.13
N GLU A 118 6.08 -9.47 -13.40
CA GLU A 118 7.08 -9.19 -14.41
C GLU A 118 7.59 -7.74 -14.25
N LEU A 119 8.85 -7.59 -13.82
CA LEU A 119 9.45 -6.28 -13.52
C LEU A 119 9.70 -5.41 -14.76
N SER A 120 9.56 -5.95 -15.98
CA SER A 120 9.64 -5.18 -17.23
C SER A 120 8.36 -4.41 -17.55
N ASN A 121 7.26 -4.69 -16.85
CA ASN A 121 5.98 -4.05 -17.10
C ASN A 121 6.00 -2.58 -16.69
N LYS A 122 5.96 -1.68 -17.67
CA LYS A 122 5.98 -0.22 -17.45
C LYS A 122 4.87 0.24 -16.52
N MET A 123 3.67 -0.34 -16.62
CA MET A 123 2.53 0.03 -15.79
C MET A 123 2.80 -0.24 -14.30
N ILE A 124 3.51 -1.33 -13.99
CA ILE A 124 3.93 -1.69 -12.63
C ILE A 124 5.02 -0.73 -12.15
N LEU A 125 6.03 -0.44 -12.98
CA LEU A 125 7.10 0.49 -12.66
C LEU A 125 6.56 1.91 -12.36
N ASP A 126 5.68 2.42 -13.21
CA ASP A 126 5.06 3.74 -13.02
C ASP A 126 4.26 3.79 -11.70
N TYR A 127 3.60 2.68 -11.33
CA TYR A 127 2.86 2.62 -10.07
C TYR A 127 3.78 2.52 -8.85
N ILE A 128 4.89 1.79 -8.93
CA ILE A 128 5.93 1.77 -7.88
C ILE A 128 6.44 3.20 -7.62
N GLU A 129 6.75 3.95 -8.68
CA GLU A 129 7.20 5.34 -8.54
C GLU A 129 6.12 6.25 -7.93
N TYR A 130 4.86 6.06 -8.28
CA TYR A 130 3.74 6.75 -7.64
C TYR A 130 3.69 6.46 -6.13
N LEU A 131 3.76 5.18 -5.71
CA LEU A 131 3.74 4.78 -4.30
C LEU A 131 4.92 5.36 -3.51
N LYS A 132 6.13 5.36 -4.09
CA LYS A 132 7.32 5.97 -3.48
C LYS A 132 7.11 7.47 -3.21
N ARG A 133 6.55 8.21 -4.16
CA ARG A 133 6.25 9.64 -3.99
C ARG A 133 5.23 9.89 -2.87
N GLN A 134 4.24 9.01 -2.70
CA GLN A 134 3.28 9.13 -1.60
C GLN A 134 3.96 8.96 -0.24
N ILE A 135 4.88 8.00 -0.10
CA ILE A 135 5.65 7.81 1.14
C ILE A 135 6.48 9.07 1.45
N ILE A 136 7.22 9.60 0.48
CA ILE A 136 8.04 10.79 0.65
C ILE A 136 7.19 11.99 1.10
N LYS A 137 6.03 12.19 0.48
CA LYS A 137 5.12 13.29 0.82
C LYS A 137 4.66 13.21 2.27
N VAL A 138 4.16 12.06 2.72
CA VAL A 138 3.69 11.84 4.10
C VAL A 138 4.83 12.08 5.09
N THR A 139 6.00 11.51 4.82
CA THR A 139 7.18 11.66 5.68
C THR A 139 7.62 13.11 5.82
N THR A 140 7.58 13.88 4.73
CA THR A 140 7.93 15.30 4.74
C THR A 140 6.89 16.13 5.52
N GLU A 141 5.61 15.88 5.34
CA GLU A 141 4.54 16.56 6.06
C GLU A 141 4.61 16.29 7.58
N ASP A 142 4.89 15.06 7.98
CA ASP A 142 5.04 14.69 9.39
C ASP A 142 6.28 15.33 10.01
N PHE A 143 7.39 15.40 9.27
CA PHE A 143 8.61 16.11 9.70
C PHE A 143 8.31 17.59 9.96
N TRP A 144 7.64 18.28 9.03
CA TRP A 144 7.30 19.70 9.21
C TRP A 144 6.35 19.94 10.37
N LYS A 145 5.34 19.08 10.57
CA LYS A 145 4.44 19.17 11.73
C LYS A 145 5.17 18.98 13.05
N MET A 146 6.15 18.08 13.09
CA MET A 146 6.96 17.83 14.29
C MET A 146 7.91 18.98 14.57
N THR A 147 8.57 19.53 13.55
CA THR A 147 9.44 20.71 13.67
C THR A 147 8.65 21.92 14.17
N TYR A 148 7.47 22.17 13.61
CA TYR A 148 6.60 23.28 14.04
C TYR A 148 6.15 23.16 15.51
N LYS A 149 5.82 21.94 15.97
CA LYS A 149 5.49 21.70 17.38
C LYS A 149 6.67 21.95 18.32
N ILE A 150 7.87 21.61 17.91
CA ILE A 150 9.10 21.82 18.69
C ILE A 150 9.38 23.32 18.82
N GLU A 151 9.25 24.09 17.76
CA GLU A 151 9.43 25.55 17.77
C GLU A 151 8.42 26.24 18.68
N GLN A 152 7.16 25.82 18.67
CA GLN A 152 6.11 26.40 19.52
C GLN A 152 6.30 26.11 21.03
N ASN A 153 6.92 24.99 21.36
CA ASN A 153 7.10 24.56 22.76
C ASN A 153 8.46 24.96 23.37
N ASN A 154 9.29 25.77 22.69
CA ASN A 154 10.64 26.16 23.12
C ASN A 154 11.51 24.97 23.52
N CYS A 155 11.28 23.78 22.98
CA CYS A 155 12.09 22.61 23.20
C CYS A 155 13.31 22.65 22.27
N SER A 156 14.50 22.45 22.81
CA SER A 156 15.70 22.23 22.00
C SER A 156 15.52 20.95 21.14
N LEU A 157 15.79 21.07 19.84
CA LEU A 157 15.82 19.93 18.93
C LEU A 157 16.80 18.86 19.45
N ASN A 158 16.31 17.68 19.71
CA ASN A 158 17.20 16.55 19.99
C ASN A 158 17.69 16.02 18.61
N PHE A 159 18.95 16.36 18.28
CA PHE A 159 19.59 15.99 17.02
C PHE A 159 19.65 14.47 16.78
N ASP A 160 19.58 13.66 17.85
CA ASP A 160 19.57 12.19 17.75
C ASP A 160 18.33 11.67 17.04
N ILE A 161 17.17 12.32 17.23
CA ILE A 161 15.91 11.95 16.55
C ILE A 161 15.99 12.26 15.05
N VAL A 162 16.62 13.39 14.68
CA VAL A 162 16.79 13.76 13.26
C VAL A 162 17.76 12.81 12.57
N ASP A 163 18.80 12.37 13.26
CA ASP A 163 19.78 11.41 12.73
C ASP A 163 19.19 10.01 12.56
N GLU A 164 18.37 9.55 13.50
CA GLU A 164 17.69 8.26 13.41
C GLU A 164 16.67 8.26 12.25
N TYR A 165 15.93 9.34 12.08
CA TYR A 165 14.98 9.49 10.98
C TYR A 165 15.66 9.54 9.61
N THR A 166 16.75 10.29 9.51
CA THR A 166 17.61 10.38 8.30
C THR A 166 18.28 9.04 7.99
N LYS A 167 18.66 8.29 9.00
CA LYS A 167 19.27 6.96 8.88
C LYS A 167 18.26 5.93 8.38
N ASN A 168 17.02 5.98 8.87
CA ASN A 168 15.92 5.13 8.41
C ASN A 168 15.51 5.46 6.96
N LEU A 169 15.47 6.73 6.57
CA LEU A 169 15.29 7.15 5.18
C LEU A 169 16.42 6.61 4.28
N LYS A 170 17.69 6.75 4.70
CA LYS A 170 18.84 6.21 3.94
C LYS A 170 18.77 4.69 3.79
N LEU A 171 18.34 3.95 4.81
CA LEU A 171 18.16 2.49 4.73
C LEU A 171 17.02 2.09 3.80
N MET A 172 15.94 2.85 3.76
CA MET A 172 14.83 2.62 2.81
C MET A 172 15.25 2.84 1.35
N PHE A 173 16.19 3.76 1.09
CA PHE A 173 16.69 4.07 -0.26
C PHE A 173 17.94 3.26 -0.64
N ALA A 174 18.73 2.77 0.32
CA ALA A 174 19.93 1.96 0.06
C ALA A 174 19.62 0.55 -0.45
N ALA A 175 18.38 0.09 -0.33
CA ALA A 175 17.93 -1.17 -0.91
C ALA A 175 17.88 -1.17 -2.45
N ASN A 176 18.07 0.00 -3.10
CA ASN A 176 18.13 0.10 -4.55
C ASN A 176 19.31 0.98 -5.01
N PRO A 177 20.52 0.41 -5.22
CA PRO A 177 21.76 1.18 -5.49
C PRO A 177 21.80 1.88 -6.86
N LYS A 178 20.76 1.85 -7.66
CA LYS A 178 20.70 2.48 -9.00
C LYS A 178 20.00 3.84 -9.04
N ASP A 179 19.34 4.26 -7.96
CA ASP A 179 18.60 5.53 -7.96
C ASP A 179 19.35 6.60 -7.16
N ASN A 180 20.31 7.24 -7.83
CA ASN A 180 21.05 8.42 -7.33
C ASN A 180 20.20 9.71 -7.33
N TYR A 181 19.00 9.69 -6.75
CA TYR A 181 18.14 10.90 -6.64
C TYR A 181 18.35 11.71 -5.34
N LEU A 182 19.34 11.37 -4.52
CA LEU A 182 19.64 12.09 -3.26
C LEU A 182 20.47 13.38 -3.44
N TYR A 183 20.77 13.79 -4.67
CA TYR A 183 21.67 14.95 -4.89
C TYR A 183 20.98 16.31 -4.86
N ASP A 184 19.66 16.41 -4.98
CA ASP A 184 18.99 17.72 -5.10
C ASP A 184 18.52 18.33 -3.76
N ILE A 185 18.41 17.55 -2.68
CA ILE A 185 17.94 18.09 -1.38
C ILE A 185 19.00 19.00 -0.72
N LYS A 186 20.27 18.86 -1.06
CA LYS A 186 21.35 19.70 -0.48
C LYS A 186 21.50 21.10 -1.10
N ASN A 187 20.90 21.34 -2.26
CA ASN A 187 21.04 22.63 -2.94
C ASN A 187 19.92 23.63 -2.66
N ASP A 188 18.75 23.18 -2.20
CA ASP A 188 17.63 24.08 -1.88
C ASP A 188 17.74 24.78 -0.50
N SER A 189 18.62 24.30 0.38
CA SER A 189 18.84 24.95 1.69
C SER A 189 19.71 26.21 1.65
N LYS A 190 20.12 26.68 0.47
CA LYS A 190 20.94 27.91 0.30
C LYS A 190 20.17 29.13 -0.21
N MET A 191 18.85 29.06 -0.31
CA MET A 191 18.04 30.18 -0.81
C MET A 191 17.10 30.79 0.25
N VAL A 192 17.46 30.79 1.52
CA VAL A 192 16.83 31.68 2.53
C VAL A 192 17.93 32.21 3.43
N ALA A 193 18.51 33.32 3.01
CA ALA A 193 19.21 34.29 3.85
C ALA A 193 18.83 35.69 3.36
#